data_15e6542103ac8fa916ad2a6035c03787
#
_entry.id   15e6542103ac8fa916ad2a6035c03787
#
_cell.length_a   1.000
_cell.length_b   1.000
_cell.length_c   1.000
_cell.angle_alpha   90.00
_cell.angle_beta   90.00
_cell.angle_gamma   90.00
#
_symmetry.space_group_name_H-M   'P 1'
#
loop_
_entity.id
_entity.type
_entity.pdbx_description
1 polymer ?
#
loop_
_entity_poly.entity_id
_entity_poly.type
_entity_poly.pdbx_seq_one_letter_code
_entity_poly.pdbx_strand_id
1 'polypeptide(L)'
;LKILVHLIGDLHQPLHVGNGTDRGGNDVRLEWFGNQSNLHRVWDSEMINSKQLSFTELADFIDDGLDESVVEEWQSTHWHDWAIESQSLLDQAYDLPENGRLSYEYMFKNFDTVQLCLLQAGVRMAGVINDIYKN
;
A
#
# COMPACT_ATOMS: atom_id res chain seq x y z
N LEU A 1 -14.91 -8.43 -12.29
CA LEU A 1 -13.48 -8.09 -12.39
C LEU A 1 -13.15 -6.80 -11.62
N LYS A 2 -13.83 -5.65 -11.84
CA LYS A 2 -13.52 -4.37 -11.17
C LYS A 2 -13.54 -4.46 -9.64
N ILE A 3 -14.53 -5.15 -9.06
CA ILE A 3 -14.61 -5.35 -7.59
C ILE A 3 -13.43 -6.20 -7.10
N LEU A 4 -13.05 -7.24 -7.83
CA LEU A 4 -11.91 -8.09 -7.48
C LEU A 4 -10.60 -7.29 -7.47
N VAL A 5 -10.37 -6.49 -8.51
CA VAL A 5 -9.21 -5.59 -8.61
C VAL A 5 -9.15 -4.63 -7.41
N HIS A 6 -10.28 -4.02 -7.06
CA HIS A 6 -10.38 -3.13 -5.91
C HIS A 6 -10.07 -3.85 -4.59
N LEU A 7 -10.68 -5.00 -4.34
CA LEU A 7 -10.47 -5.75 -3.10
C LEU A 7 -9.02 -6.25 -2.94
N ILE A 8 -8.38 -6.68 -4.04
CA ILE A 8 -6.97 -7.08 -3.98
C ILE A 8 -6.09 -5.85 -3.65
N GLY A 9 -6.35 -4.71 -4.26
CA GLY A 9 -5.66 -3.47 -3.91
C GLY A 9 -5.82 -3.10 -2.43
N ASP A 10 -7.05 -3.14 -1.93
CA ASP A 10 -7.37 -2.83 -0.53
C ASP A 10 -6.65 -3.74 0.47
N LEU A 11 -6.52 -5.04 0.16
CA LEU A 11 -5.81 -5.99 1.02
C LEU A 11 -4.32 -5.65 1.18
N HIS A 12 -3.73 -4.88 0.25
CA HIS A 12 -2.32 -4.50 0.30
C HIS A 12 -2.10 -3.09 0.85
N GLN A 13 -3.15 -2.37 1.26
CA GLN A 13 -3.02 -1.10 1.96
C GLN A 13 -3.21 -1.34 3.47
N PRO A 14 -2.16 -1.16 4.30
CA PRO A 14 -2.22 -1.53 5.72
C PRO A 14 -3.40 -0.96 6.49
N LEU A 15 -3.76 0.30 6.21
CA LEU A 15 -4.85 0.98 6.93
C LEU A 15 -6.25 0.54 6.46
N HIS A 16 -6.38 -0.11 5.28
CA HIS A 16 -7.63 -0.73 4.85
C HIS A 16 -7.90 -2.02 5.64
N VAL A 17 -6.86 -2.78 5.99
CA VAL A 17 -6.96 -3.89 6.93
C VAL A 17 -7.20 -3.37 8.35
N GLY A 18 -6.44 -2.34 8.74
CA GLY A 18 -6.66 -1.53 9.93
C GLY A 18 -6.54 -2.28 11.26
N ASN A 19 -6.73 -1.54 12.35
CA ASN A 19 -6.75 -2.05 13.72
C ASN A 19 -8.16 -2.16 14.33
N GLY A 20 -9.20 -1.77 13.58
CA GLY A 20 -10.60 -1.81 13.99
C GLY A 20 -11.04 -0.69 14.94
N THR A 21 -10.20 0.27 15.30
CA THR A 21 -10.50 1.26 16.36
C THR A 21 -10.70 2.69 15.87
N ASP A 22 -10.02 3.10 14.79
CA ASP A 22 -9.94 4.49 14.31
C ASP A 22 -10.33 4.65 12.84
N ARG A 23 -11.11 3.72 12.33
CA ARG A 23 -11.56 3.68 10.94
C ARG A 23 -10.38 3.65 9.95
N GLY A 24 -9.36 2.82 10.28
CA GLY A 24 -8.17 2.70 9.45
C GLY A 24 -7.37 4.00 9.35
N GLY A 25 -7.18 4.70 10.47
CA GLY A 25 -6.40 5.94 10.53
C GLY A 25 -7.15 7.20 10.04
N ASN A 26 -8.44 7.09 9.66
CA ASN A 26 -9.24 8.27 9.30
C ASN A 26 -9.47 9.22 10.48
N ASP A 27 -9.50 8.69 11.70
CA ASP A 27 -9.69 9.49 12.91
C ASP A 27 -8.36 10.02 13.48
N VAL A 28 -7.22 9.59 12.94
CA VAL A 28 -5.88 10.09 13.31
C VAL A 28 -5.58 11.36 12.54
N ARG A 29 -5.89 12.51 13.15
CA ARG A 29 -5.65 13.85 12.58
C ARG A 29 -4.17 14.23 12.67
N LEU A 30 -3.63 14.77 11.59
CA LEU A 30 -2.24 15.16 11.49
C LEU A 30 -2.04 16.25 10.42
N GLU A 31 -0.80 16.75 10.30
CA GLU A 31 -0.40 17.66 9.24
C GLU A 31 0.54 16.92 8.27
N TRP A 32 0.26 17.02 6.98
CA TRP A 32 1.13 16.56 5.90
C TRP A 32 1.74 17.75 5.16
N PHE A 33 3.04 17.96 5.31
CA PHE A 33 3.75 19.14 4.78
C PHE A 33 3.03 20.45 5.12
N GLY A 34 2.57 20.59 6.36
CA GLY A 34 1.89 21.78 6.87
C GLY A 34 0.40 21.90 6.50
N ASN A 35 -0.16 20.95 5.75
CA ASN A 35 -1.58 20.91 5.43
C ASN A 35 -2.32 19.92 6.30
N GLN A 36 -3.54 20.26 6.71
CA GLN A 36 -4.39 19.38 7.51
C GLN A 36 -4.77 18.13 6.74
N SER A 37 -4.53 16.96 7.34
CA SER A 37 -4.79 15.65 6.77
C SER A 37 -5.18 14.64 7.85
N ASN A 38 -5.19 13.35 7.48
CA ASN A 38 -5.29 12.22 8.38
C ASN A 38 -4.37 11.09 7.89
N LEU A 39 -4.08 10.14 8.76
CA LEU A 39 -3.14 9.06 8.47
C LEU A 39 -3.58 8.21 7.27
N HIS A 40 -4.88 7.88 7.18
CA HIS A 40 -5.43 7.14 6.06
C HIS A 40 -5.12 7.80 4.71
N ARG A 41 -5.42 9.09 4.60
CA ARG A 41 -5.20 9.87 3.38
C ARG A 41 -3.71 9.97 3.01
N VAL A 42 -2.82 10.06 4.00
CA VAL A 42 -1.37 10.07 3.74
C VAL A 42 -0.94 8.79 3.05
N TRP A 43 -1.39 7.62 3.52
CA TRP A 43 -1.07 6.33 2.94
C TRP A 43 -1.80 6.05 1.62
N ASP A 44 -3.05 6.45 1.53
CA ASP A 44 -3.90 6.16 0.37
C ASP A 44 -3.54 6.98 -0.87
N SER A 45 -3.09 8.21 -0.66
CA SER A 45 -2.90 9.13 -1.79
C SER A 45 -1.75 10.12 -1.66
N GLU A 46 -1.51 10.71 -0.48
CA GLU A 46 -0.61 11.86 -0.40
C GLU A 46 0.87 11.50 -0.60
N MET A 47 1.34 10.36 -0.06
CA MET A 47 2.69 9.86 -0.33
C MET A 47 2.89 9.55 -1.81
N ILE A 48 1.93 8.90 -2.44
CA ILE A 48 1.96 8.56 -3.87
C ILE A 48 1.97 9.83 -4.73
N ASN A 49 1.03 10.73 -4.48
CA ASN A 49 0.89 11.98 -5.23
C ASN A 49 2.10 12.90 -5.09
N SER A 50 2.84 12.81 -3.97
CA SER A 50 4.05 13.62 -3.77
C SER A 50 5.16 13.31 -4.77
N LYS A 51 5.12 12.14 -5.43
CA LYS A 51 6.08 11.75 -6.47
C LYS A 51 5.82 12.44 -7.81
N GLN A 52 4.63 13.00 -8.01
CA GLN A 52 4.25 13.69 -9.25
C GLN A 52 4.38 12.82 -10.52
N LEU A 53 4.28 11.50 -10.37
CA LEU A 53 4.30 10.53 -11.45
C LEU A 53 2.87 10.20 -11.89
N SER A 54 2.67 9.94 -13.18
CA SER A 54 1.47 9.27 -13.66
C SER A 54 1.42 7.82 -13.17
N PHE A 55 0.26 7.17 -13.23
CA PHE A 55 0.14 5.77 -12.80
C PHE A 55 1.02 4.83 -13.62
N THR A 56 1.26 5.11 -14.90
CA THR A 56 2.16 4.31 -15.75
C THR A 56 3.61 4.51 -15.38
N GLU A 57 4.04 5.76 -15.19
CA GLU A 57 5.41 6.05 -14.74
C GLU A 57 5.70 5.47 -13.36
N LEU A 58 4.72 5.49 -12.44
CA LEU A 58 4.89 4.86 -11.13
C LEU A 58 4.98 3.33 -11.25
N ALA A 59 4.15 2.71 -12.10
CA ALA A 59 4.21 1.27 -12.34
C ALA A 59 5.57 0.86 -12.91
N ASP A 60 6.06 1.54 -13.94
CA ASP A 60 7.37 1.28 -14.53
C ASP A 60 8.51 1.48 -13.50
N PHE A 61 8.39 2.50 -12.63
CA PHE A 61 9.38 2.79 -11.60
C PHE A 61 9.47 1.72 -10.51
N ILE A 62 8.33 1.13 -10.09
CA ILE A 62 8.31 0.12 -9.03
C ILE A 62 8.55 -1.29 -9.54
N ASP A 63 8.34 -1.55 -10.84
CA ASP A 63 8.51 -2.87 -11.49
C ASP A 63 9.96 -3.10 -11.99
N ASP A 64 10.85 -2.13 -11.82
CA ASP A 64 12.21 -2.22 -12.30
C ASP A 64 13.00 -3.33 -11.61
N GLY A 65 13.31 -4.39 -12.38
CA GLY A 65 14.14 -5.50 -11.94
C GLY A 65 13.48 -6.57 -11.08
N LEU A 66 12.16 -6.71 -11.13
CA LEU A 66 11.45 -7.77 -10.42
C LEU A 66 11.87 -9.17 -10.96
N ASP A 67 12.38 -10.01 -10.07
CA ASP A 67 12.83 -11.37 -10.40
C ASP A 67 11.64 -12.33 -10.56
N GLU A 68 11.71 -13.23 -11.54
CA GLU A 68 10.67 -14.22 -11.83
C GLU A 68 10.38 -15.13 -10.62
N SER A 69 11.40 -15.48 -9.84
CA SER A 69 11.24 -16.28 -8.63
C SER A 69 10.45 -15.56 -7.54
N VAL A 70 10.57 -14.24 -7.44
CA VAL A 70 9.79 -13.41 -6.52
C VAL A 70 8.33 -13.33 -6.99
N VAL A 71 8.09 -13.22 -8.28
CA VAL A 71 6.73 -13.27 -8.85
C VAL A 71 6.04 -14.59 -8.51
N GLU A 72 6.73 -15.73 -8.73
CA GLU A 72 6.20 -17.06 -8.40
C GLU A 72 5.91 -17.20 -6.90
N GLU A 73 6.82 -16.75 -6.03
CA GLU A 73 6.64 -16.76 -4.58
C GLU A 73 5.38 -15.97 -4.19
N TRP A 74 5.26 -14.72 -4.63
CA TRP A 74 4.11 -13.88 -4.26
C TRP A 74 2.78 -14.40 -4.80
N GLN A 75 2.76 -14.98 -6.00
CA GLN A 75 1.56 -15.58 -6.58
C GLN A 75 1.17 -16.91 -5.95
N SER A 76 2.10 -17.59 -5.25
CA SER A 76 1.82 -18.83 -4.53
C SER A 76 1.08 -18.62 -3.19
N THR A 77 1.06 -17.39 -2.66
CA THR A 77 0.46 -17.07 -1.37
C THR A 77 -1.05 -16.89 -1.46
N HIS A 78 -1.75 -17.08 -0.32
CA HIS A 78 -3.20 -16.98 -0.25
C HIS A 78 -3.64 -15.58 0.20
N TRP A 79 -4.80 -15.11 -0.22
CA TRP A 79 -5.33 -13.79 0.15
C TRP A 79 -5.35 -13.53 1.67
N HIS A 80 -5.48 -14.55 2.49
CA HIS A 80 -5.43 -14.43 3.93
C HIS A 80 -4.02 -14.01 4.41
N ASP A 81 -2.98 -14.53 3.77
CA ASP A 81 -1.60 -14.18 4.08
C ASP A 81 -1.33 -12.72 3.72
N TRP A 82 -1.89 -12.22 2.62
CA TRP A 82 -1.78 -10.81 2.21
C TRP A 82 -2.36 -9.86 3.25
N ALA A 83 -3.50 -10.23 3.84
CA ALA A 83 -4.09 -9.45 4.93
C ALA A 83 -3.21 -9.43 6.18
N ILE A 84 -2.58 -10.56 6.54
CA ILE A 84 -1.64 -10.66 7.67
C ILE A 84 -0.38 -9.82 7.40
N GLU A 85 0.18 -9.88 6.20
CA GLU A 85 1.32 -9.05 5.77
C GLU A 85 0.99 -7.56 5.94
N SER A 86 -0.15 -7.10 5.40
CA SER A 86 -0.59 -5.72 5.55
C SER A 86 -0.81 -5.32 7.00
N GLN A 87 -1.40 -6.21 7.81
CA GLN A 87 -1.60 -5.94 9.24
C GLN A 87 -0.27 -5.81 9.99
N SER A 88 0.76 -6.57 9.61
CA SER A 88 2.09 -6.48 10.22
C SER A 88 2.79 -5.13 10.01
N LEU A 89 2.34 -4.35 9.04
CA LEU A 89 2.88 -3.02 8.73
C LEU A 89 2.22 -1.89 9.55
N LEU A 90 1.18 -2.20 10.33
CA LEU A 90 0.46 -1.17 11.10
C LEU A 90 1.36 -0.45 12.10
N ASP A 91 2.22 -1.15 12.83
CA ASP A 91 3.13 -0.52 13.79
C ASP A 91 4.03 0.52 13.12
N GLN A 92 4.50 0.23 11.90
CA GLN A 92 5.29 1.19 11.11
C GLN A 92 4.43 2.38 10.66
N ALA A 93 3.21 2.15 10.20
CA ALA A 93 2.31 3.20 9.76
C ALA A 93 1.93 4.15 10.90
N TYR A 94 1.74 3.61 12.10
CA TYR A 94 1.37 4.37 13.30
C TYR A 94 2.58 4.92 14.09
N ASP A 95 3.80 4.70 13.65
CA ASP A 95 4.99 5.31 14.26
C ASP A 95 5.07 6.81 13.89
N LEU A 96 4.24 7.58 14.58
CA LEU A 96 3.99 9.00 14.33
C LEU A 96 4.78 9.87 15.33
N PRO A 97 5.28 11.04 14.90
CA PRO A 97 5.87 12.00 15.82
C PRO A 97 4.80 12.60 16.76
N GLU A 98 5.18 12.89 18.00
CA GLU A 98 4.27 13.43 19.03
C GLU A 98 3.51 14.70 18.62
N ASN A 99 4.14 15.52 17.76
CA ASN A 99 3.55 16.77 17.28
C ASN A 99 2.57 16.57 16.11
N GLY A 100 2.37 15.34 15.62
CA GLY A 100 1.48 15.03 14.51
C GLY A 100 1.85 15.66 13.17
N ARG A 101 3.09 16.11 12.98
CA ARG A 101 3.57 16.78 11.76
C ARG A 101 4.41 15.84 10.93
N LEU A 102 3.86 15.40 9.81
CA LEU A 102 4.53 14.50 8.87
C LEU A 102 5.11 15.29 7.69
N SER A 103 6.33 14.92 7.31
CA SER A 103 7.05 15.50 6.19
C SER A 103 8.05 14.51 5.58
N TYR A 104 9.17 14.98 5.09
CA TYR A 104 10.20 14.15 4.42
C TYR A 104 10.67 12.96 5.24
N GLU A 105 10.82 13.09 6.56
CA GLU A 105 11.28 11.99 7.42
C GLU A 105 10.30 10.81 7.40
N TYR A 106 9.01 11.08 7.60
CA TYR A 106 7.95 10.07 7.53
C TYR A 106 7.82 9.49 6.12
N MET A 107 7.89 10.35 5.10
CA MET A 107 7.89 9.95 3.70
C MET A 107 9.04 9.00 3.39
N PHE A 108 10.28 9.35 3.77
CA PHE A 108 11.46 8.53 3.54
C PHE A 108 11.37 7.17 4.23
N LYS A 109 10.84 7.14 5.46
CA LYS A 109 10.70 5.92 6.25
C LYS A 109 9.68 4.94 5.66
N ASN A 110 8.61 5.45 5.02
CA ASN A 110 7.44 4.65 4.67
C ASN A 110 7.25 4.44 3.17
N PHE A 111 7.86 5.25 2.30
CA PHE A 111 7.54 5.20 0.88
C PHE A 111 7.97 3.88 0.21
N ASP A 112 9.11 3.31 0.61
CA ASP A 112 9.55 1.99 0.09
C ASP A 112 8.53 0.89 0.43
N THR A 113 7.91 0.97 1.60
CA THR A 113 6.83 0.07 2.01
C THR A 113 5.58 0.27 1.13
N VAL A 114 5.21 1.51 0.83
CA VAL A 114 4.09 1.80 -0.09
C VAL A 114 4.37 1.22 -1.48
N GLN A 115 5.59 1.37 -2.00
CA GLN A 115 6.00 0.81 -3.29
C GLN A 115 5.90 -0.73 -3.29
N LEU A 116 6.42 -1.37 -2.24
CA LEU A 116 6.35 -2.82 -2.09
C LEU A 116 4.89 -3.32 -2.07
N CYS A 117 4.02 -2.68 -1.29
CA CYS A 117 2.60 -3.02 -1.23
C CYS A 117 1.91 -2.88 -2.59
N LEU A 118 2.20 -1.81 -3.34
CA LEU A 118 1.66 -1.60 -4.69
C LEU A 118 2.15 -2.68 -5.66
N LEU A 119 3.43 -3.01 -5.62
CA LEU A 119 4.03 -4.02 -6.48
C LEU A 119 3.46 -5.43 -6.18
N GLN A 120 3.40 -5.81 -4.91
CA GLN A 120 2.79 -7.07 -4.48
C GLN A 120 1.31 -7.17 -4.92
N ALA A 121 0.55 -6.10 -4.74
CA ALA A 121 -0.84 -6.03 -5.20
C ALA A 121 -0.96 -6.28 -6.70
N GLY A 122 -0.11 -5.63 -7.50
CA GLY A 122 -0.08 -5.78 -8.96
C GLY A 122 0.26 -7.21 -9.40
N VAL A 123 1.33 -7.79 -8.85
CA VAL A 123 1.79 -9.16 -9.16
C VAL A 123 0.75 -10.21 -8.78
N ARG A 124 0.21 -10.12 -7.56
CA ARG A 124 -0.80 -11.05 -7.06
C ARG A 124 -2.12 -10.93 -7.82
N MET A 125 -2.52 -9.71 -8.16
CA MET A 125 -3.68 -9.45 -9.02
C MET A 125 -3.52 -10.08 -10.40
N ALA A 126 -2.35 -9.94 -11.02
CA ALA A 126 -2.07 -10.56 -12.32
C ALA A 126 -2.16 -12.10 -12.23
N GLY A 127 -1.64 -12.72 -11.17
CA GLY A 127 -1.78 -14.15 -10.91
C GLY A 127 -3.23 -14.61 -10.83
N VAL A 128 -4.04 -13.94 -10.01
CA VAL A 128 -5.48 -14.24 -9.85
C VAL A 128 -6.24 -14.09 -11.17
N ILE A 129 -5.98 -13.01 -11.93
CA ILE A 129 -6.61 -12.78 -13.23
C ILE A 129 -6.22 -13.88 -14.21
N ASN A 130 -4.95 -14.23 -14.28
CA ASN A 130 -4.47 -15.29 -15.15
C ASN A 130 -5.13 -16.64 -14.82
N ASP A 131 -5.28 -16.97 -13.54
CA ASP A 131 -5.92 -18.21 -13.11
C ASP A 131 -7.42 -18.27 -13.48
N ILE A 132 -8.12 -17.13 -13.39
CA ILE A 132 -9.53 -17.04 -13.83
C ILE A 132 -9.68 -17.30 -15.34
N TYR A 133 -8.71 -16.85 -16.13
CA TYR A 133 -8.78 -16.93 -17.61
C TYR A 133 -7.93 -18.06 -18.22
N LYS A 134 -7.25 -18.85 -17.41
CA LYS A 134 -6.62 -20.12 -17.84
C LYS A 134 -7.70 -21.19 -18.06
N ASN A 135 -8.40 -21.15 -19.20
CA ASN A 135 -9.28 -22.22 -19.68
C ASN A 135 -8.80 -22.75 -21.00
#